data_1d0b19edfb2b7c72f93660d0f8d361f5
#
_entry.id   1d0b19edfb2b7c72f93660d0f8d361f5
#
_cell.length_a   1.000
_cell.length_b   1.000
_cell.length_c   1.000
_cell.angle_alpha   90.00
_cell.angle_beta   90.00
_cell.angle_gamma   90.00
#
_symmetry.space_group_name_H-M   'P 1'
#
loop_
_entity.id
_entity.type
_entity.pdbx_description
1 polymer ?
#
loop_
_entity_poly.entity_id
_entity_poly.type
_entity_poly.pdbx_seq_one_letter_code
_entity_poly.pdbx_strand_id
1 'polypeptide(L)'
;MTWQCQPMWDGMTLIPGRDCGGCTACCVWPTINKPEIQKVSGAACRHCAGGGCAIYETRPPVCRSYYCAWRTVDIFDDGWRPDRSGVLPYVETEGISEDFDLSTGIGLMLVGHPLKIVRQKWFQDFIVTGVMNSVPLFLSLPGPRGFQAATVSLNTDEMLEAIRRGAVKDALEAVVKLLRGWDFQPAVITYAGNDVSSPQN
;
A
#
# COMPACT_ATOMS: atom_id res chain seq x y z
N MET A 1 6.29 8.04 -19.66
CA MET A 1 6.84 6.78 -19.09
C MET A 1 6.22 5.65 -19.87
N THR A 2 7.01 4.80 -20.50
CA THR A 2 6.51 3.64 -21.25
C THR A 2 6.54 2.45 -20.30
N TRP A 3 5.37 1.93 -19.97
CA TRP A 3 5.22 0.67 -19.26
C TRP A 3 5.62 -0.44 -20.23
N GLN A 4 6.83 -0.99 -20.11
CA GLN A 4 7.21 -2.16 -20.86
C GLN A 4 6.73 -3.39 -20.09
N CYS A 5 5.82 -4.16 -20.70
CA CYS A 5 5.39 -5.47 -20.22
C CYS A 5 6.59 -6.44 -20.20
N GLN A 6 7.31 -6.48 -19.11
CA GLN A 6 8.13 -7.63 -18.73
C GLN A 6 7.45 -8.30 -17.52
N PRO A 7 7.58 -9.61 -17.32
CA PRO A 7 7.08 -10.26 -16.10
C PRO A 7 7.81 -9.61 -14.92
N MET A 8 7.13 -8.68 -14.27
CA MET A 8 7.73 -7.71 -13.33
C MET A 8 8.15 -8.33 -11.98
N TRP A 9 7.96 -9.63 -11.74
CA TRP A 9 7.91 -10.09 -10.35
C TRP A 9 8.61 -11.43 -10.05
N ASP A 10 9.36 -12.00 -10.99
CA ASP A 10 10.19 -13.16 -10.70
C ASP A 10 11.44 -12.75 -9.93
N GLY A 11 11.33 -12.84 -8.60
CA GLY A 11 12.38 -12.51 -7.65
C GLY A 11 12.47 -11.00 -7.40
N MET A 12 11.85 -10.50 -6.32
CA MET A 12 11.91 -9.08 -5.95
C MET A 12 13.35 -8.63 -5.76
N THR A 13 13.96 -8.09 -6.80
CA THR A 13 15.28 -7.49 -6.75
C THR A 13 15.16 -6.08 -6.19
N LEU A 14 15.94 -5.78 -5.15
CA LEU A 14 16.00 -4.44 -4.60
C LEU A 14 16.63 -3.48 -5.61
N ILE A 15 16.03 -2.32 -5.77
CA ILE A 15 16.59 -1.27 -6.61
C ILE A 15 17.84 -0.69 -5.90
N PRO A 16 19.01 -0.70 -6.56
CA PRO A 16 20.21 -0.17 -5.98
C PRO A 16 20.07 1.29 -5.52
N GLY A 17 20.65 1.62 -4.38
CA GLY A 17 20.61 2.98 -3.83
C GLY A 17 19.30 3.34 -3.09
N ARG A 18 18.27 2.52 -3.14
CA ARG A 18 17.06 2.73 -2.34
C ARG A 18 17.18 1.98 -1.01
N ASP A 19 17.18 2.71 0.08
CA ASP A 19 17.09 2.15 1.44
C ASP A 19 15.92 2.75 2.22
N CYS A 20 15.48 2.07 3.26
CA CYS A 20 14.36 2.54 4.08
C CYS A 20 14.74 3.81 4.85
N GLY A 21 16.01 3.96 5.25
CA GLY A 21 16.46 5.08 6.08
C GLY A 21 15.53 5.28 7.28
N GLY A 22 15.03 6.50 7.43
CA GLY A 22 14.07 6.87 8.49
C GLY A 22 12.61 6.48 8.21
N CYS A 23 12.29 5.85 7.07
CA CYS A 23 10.92 5.45 6.74
C CYS A 23 10.44 4.30 7.64
N THR A 24 9.33 4.51 8.32
CA THR A 24 8.72 3.53 9.25
C THR A 24 7.35 3.05 8.78
N ALA A 25 6.93 3.35 7.57
CA ALA A 25 5.57 3.04 7.10
C ALA A 25 5.22 1.55 7.24
N CYS A 26 6.11 0.63 6.84
CA CYS A 26 5.90 -0.80 7.01
C CYS A 26 5.96 -1.26 8.48
N CYS A 27 6.58 -0.48 9.37
CA CYS A 27 6.58 -0.74 10.81
C CYS A 27 5.26 -0.34 11.49
N VAL A 28 4.44 0.48 10.84
CA VAL A 28 3.19 1.02 11.40
C VAL A 28 1.96 0.41 10.75
N TRP A 29 1.86 0.46 9.43
CA TRP A 29 0.58 0.27 8.74
C TRP A 29 0.18 -1.19 8.48
N PRO A 30 1.02 -2.11 8.00
CA PRO A 30 0.62 -3.49 7.80
C PRO A 30 0.30 -4.21 9.12
N THR A 31 -0.71 -5.06 9.11
CA THR A 31 -0.88 -6.07 10.17
C THR A 31 0.20 -7.16 9.99
N ILE A 32 0.84 -7.57 11.06
CA ILE A 32 1.77 -8.71 11.05
C ILE A 32 1.26 -9.73 12.06
N ASN A 33 1.00 -10.94 11.59
CA ASN A 33 0.50 -12.05 12.41
C ASN A 33 1.41 -13.27 12.21
N LYS A 34 2.60 -13.20 12.79
CA LYS A 34 3.61 -14.28 12.76
C LYS A 34 4.11 -14.57 14.18
N PRO A 35 4.54 -15.81 14.47
CA PRO A 35 4.96 -16.18 15.83
C PRO A 35 6.05 -15.26 16.39
N GLU A 36 7.00 -14.85 15.56
CA GLU A 36 8.15 -14.04 15.98
C GLU A 36 7.81 -12.56 16.16
N ILE A 37 6.73 -12.09 15.52
CA ILE A 37 6.30 -10.69 15.65
C ILE A 37 4.82 -10.56 15.34
N GLN A 38 4.11 -9.92 16.25
CA GLN A 38 2.69 -9.63 16.10
C GLN A 38 2.46 -8.14 16.29
N LYS A 39 1.70 -7.55 15.40
CA LYS A 39 1.21 -6.19 15.51
C LYS A 39 -0.04 -5.99 14.67
N VAL A 40 -0.94 -5.18 15.14
CA VAL A 40 -2.12 -4.74 14.38
C VAL A 40 -1.78 -3.54 13.48
N SER A 41 -2.57 -3.33 12.44
CA SER A 41 -2.50 -2.14 11.59
C SER A 41 -2.64 -0.86 12.42
N GLY A 42 -1.89 0.17 12.08
CA GLY A 42 -1.88 1.45 12.77
C GLY A 42 -1.14 1.45 14.12
N ALA A 43 -0.61 0.30 14.57
CA ALA A 43 0.25 0.23 15.73
C ALA A 43 1.72 0.16 15.31
N ALA A 44 2.56 0.98 15.90
CA ALA A 44 4.00 0.88 15.66
C ALA A 44 4.54 -0.46 16.17
N CYS A 45 5.40 -1.10 15.38
CA CYS A 45 6.15 -2.27 15.82
C CYS A 45 6.97 -1.93 17.07
N ARG A 46 7.08 -2.86 18.02
CA ARG A 46 7.89 -2.71 19.24
C ARG A 46 9.37 -2.37 18.97
N HIS A 47 9.87 -2.68 17.79
CA HIS A 47 11.24 -2.39 17.34
C HIS A 47 11.32 -1.11 16.48
N CYS A 48 10.22 -0.39 16.32
CA CYS A 48 10.20 0.89 15.63
C CYS A 48 10.69 1.96 16.60
N ALA A 49 11.92 2.43 16.42
CA ALA A 49 12.52 3.50 17.21
C ALA A 49 12.68 4.74 16.30
N GLY A 50 12.16 5.86 16.71
CA GLY A 50 12.04 7.20 16.10
C GLY A 50 12.77 7.60 14.80
N GLY A 51 13.48 6.72 14.15
CA GLY A 51 14.22 6.92 12.91
C GLY A 51 14.40 5.63 12.11
N GLY A 52 13.60 4.60 12.37
CA GLY A 52 13.67 3.34 11.63
C GLY A 52 13.47 2.11 12.50
N CYS A 53 13.98 0.98 12.05
CA CYS A 53 13.93 -0.29 12.76
C CYS A 53 15.20 -0.48 13.61
N ALA A 54 15.06 -0.55 14.94
CA ALA A 54 16.18 -0.73 15.87
C ALA A 54 16.94 -2.07 15.68
N ILE A 55 16.29 -3.05 15.04
CA ILE A 55 16.86 -4.37 14.77
C ILE A 55 16.98 -4.65 13.28
N TYR A 56 17.27 -3.64 12.45
CA TYR A 56 17.20 -3.74 10.99
C TYR A 56 17.99 -4.95 10.45
N GLU A 57 19.20 -5.18 10.93
CA GLU A 57 20.08 -6.27 10.48
C GLU A 57 19.57 -7.66 10.94
N THR A 58 18.91 -7.71 12.09
CA THR A 58 18.43 -8.95 12.71
C THR A 58 16.91 -9.11 12.66
N ARG A 59 16.27 -8.41 11.71
CA ARG A 59 14.81 -8.46 11.51
C ARG A 59 14.30 -9.91 11.40
N PRO A 60 13.10 -10.21 11.93
CA PRO A 60 12.43 -11.47 11.68
C PRO A 60 12.27 -11.77 10.18
N PRO A 61 12.18 -13.07 9.78
CA PRO A 61 12.03 -13.45 8.37
C PRO A 61 10.91 -12.70 7.65
N VAL A 62 9.74 -12.54 8.27
CA VAL A 62 8.60 -11.80 7.71
C VAL A 62 8.94 -10.34 7.36
N CYS A 63 9.81 -9.68 8.15
CA CYS A 63 10.25 -8.32 7.87
C CYS A 63 11.40 -8.27 6.85
N ARG A 64 12.17 -9.36 6.71
CA ARG A 64 13.25 -9.45 5.71
C ARG A 64 12.72 -9.76 4.32
N SER A 65 11.64 -10.52 4.23
CA SER A 65 11.00 -10.86 2.97
C SER A 65 9.99 -9.81 2.49
N TYR A 66 9.60 -8.87 3.35
CA TYR A 66 8.68 -7.79 2.96
C TYR A 66 9.44 -6.55 2.52
N TYR A 67 9.16 -6.12 1.31
CA TYR A 67 9.58 -4.82 0.79
C TYR A 67 8.38 -4.11 0.19
N CYS A 68 8.22 -2.81 0.49
CA CYS A 68 7.22 -2.01 -0.22
C CYS A 68 7.63 -1.86 -1.69
N ALA A 69 6.66 -1.66 -2.58
CA ALA A 69 6.92 -1.58 -4.01
C ALA A 69 7.89 -0.46 -4.39
N TRP A 70 8.01 0.61 -3.59
CA TRP A 70 9.04 1.62 -3.82
C TRP A 70 10.46 1.06 -3.80
N ARG A 71 10.72 0.00 -3.01
CA ARG A 71 12.03 -0.64 -2.92
C ARG A 71 12.35 -1.56 -4.09
N THR A 72 11.33 -2.07 -4.78
CA THR A 72 11.44 -3.20 -5.72
C THR A 72 10.96 -2.88 -7.12
N VAL A 73 10.17 -1.82 -7.28
CA VAL A 73 9.54 -1.45 -8.56
C VAL A 73 10.12 -0.13 -9.05
N ASP A 74 10.70 -0.13 -10.23
CA ASP A 74 11.48 0.99 -10.77
C ASP A 74 10.64 2.18 -11.22
N ILE A 75 9.35 1.97 -11.50
CA ILE A 75 8.42 3.07 -11.89
C ILE A 75 8.22 4.13 -10.80
N PHE A 76 8.52 3.79 -9.55
CA PHE A 76 8.46 4.74 -8.44
C PHE A 76 9.79 5.49 -8.34
N ASP A 77 9.76 6.79 -8.38
CA ASP A 77 10.92 7.63 -8.09
C ASP A 77 11.11 7.86 -6.57
N ASP A 78 12.11 8.63 -6.18
CA ASP A 78 12.40 8.92 -4.77
C ASP A 78 11.29 9.72 -4.06
N GLY A 79 10.46 10.42 -4.82
CA GLY A 79 9.29 11.12 -4.30
C GLY A 79 8.22 10.17 -3.73
N TRP A 80 8.18 8.93 -4.22
CA TRP A 80 7.25 7.90 -3.77
C TRP A 80 7.63 7.20 -2.46
N ARG A 81 8.79 7.50 -1.89
CA ARG A 81 9.14 6.92 -0.58
C ARG A 81 8.03 7.23 0.43
N PRO A 82 7.50 6.23 1.16
CA PRO A 82 6.23 6.38 1.89
C PRO A 82 6.20 7.49 2.94
N ASP A 83 7.34 7.79 3.56
CA ASP A 83 7.46 8.89 4.53
C ASP A 83 7.46 10.28 3.88
N ARG A 84 7.66 10.38 2.56
CA ARG A 84 7.61 11.62 1.78
C ARG A 84 6.27 11.79 1.07
N SER A 85 5.84 10.74 0.36
CA SER A 85 4.60 10.77 -0.43
C SER A 85 3.34 10.66 0.42
N GLY A 86 3.42 10.01 1.59
CA GLY A 86 2.25 9.57 2.33
C GLY A 86 1.51 8.39 1.67
N VAL A 87 2.13 7.73 0.69
CA VAL A 87 1.61 6.54 0.02
C VAL A 87 2.54 5.37 0.31
N LEU A 88 2.02 4.27 0.81
CA LEU A 88 2.74 3.00 0.92
C LEU A 88 2.36 2.14 -0.29
N PRO A 89 3.19 2.11 -1.35
CA PRO A 89 2.94 1.25 -2.49
C PRO A 89 3.34 -0.18 -2.16
N TYR A 90 2.53 -1.14 -2.61
CA TYR A 90 2.79 -2.57 -2.43
C TYR A 90 2.41 -3.34 -3.69
N VAL A 91 2.94 -4.54 -3.83
CA VAL A 91 2.53 -5.46 -4.89
C VAL A 91 1.29 -6.20 -4.40
N GLU A 92 0.22 -6.14 -5.20
CA GLU A 92 -0.99 -6.89 -4.95
C GLU A 92 -0.95 -8.19 -5.75
N THR A 93 -1.30 -9.29 -5.11
CA THR A 93 -1.30 -10.63 -5.72
C THR A 93 -2.65 -11.32 -5.62
N GLU A 94 -3.58 -10.71 -4.87
CA GLU A 94 -4.91 -11.26 -4.67
C GLU A 94 -5.97 -10.37 -5.33
N GLY A 95 -7.08 -10.95 -5.72
CA GLY A 95 -8.21 -10.21 -6.30
C GLY A 95 -7.94 -9.59 -7.68
N ILE A 96 -6.89 -10.04 -8.38
CA ILE A 96 -6.61 -9.64 -9.76
C ILE A 96 -7.59 -10.39 -10.67
N SER A 97 -8.36 -9.64 -11.48
CA SER A 97 -9.26 -10.24 -12.47
C SER A 97 -8.46 -10.96 -13.55
N GLU A 98 -9.01 -12.07 -14.07
CA GLU A 98 -8.45 -12.80 -15.21
C GLU A 98 -8.48 -11.98 -16.52
N ASP A 99 -9.20 -10.86 -16.54
CA ASP A 99 -9.22 -9.93 -17.69
C ASP A 99 -7.93 -9.15 -17.88
N PHE A 100 -7.03 -9.18 -16.88
CA PHE A 100 -5.71 -8.55 -17.00
C PHE A 100 -4.66 -9.56 -17.52
N ASP A 101 -3.77 -9.09 -18.38
CA ASP A 101 -2.59 -9.85 -18.80
C ASP A 101 -1.56 -10.05 -17.67
N LEU A 102 -1.70 -9.29 -16.59
CA LEU A 102 -0.81 -9.30 -15.42
C LEU A 102 -1.47 -10.07 -14.27
N SER A 103 -0.75 -11.01 -13.70
CA SER A 103 -1.16 -11.76 -12.50
C SER A 103 -0.90 -11.01 -11.18
N THR A 104 -0.30 -9.83 -11.26
CA THR A 104 0.00 -8.97 -10.12
C THR A 104 -0.38 -7.52 -10.43
N GLY A 105 -0.70 -6.77 -9.40
CA GLY A 105 -1.08 -5.37 -9.49
C GLY A 105 -0.29 -4.48 -8.52
N ILE A 106 -0.63 -3.22 -8.50
CA ILE A 106 -0.06 -2.23 -7.60
C ILE A 106 -1.15 -1.74 -6.67
N GLY A 107 -0.94 -1.96 -5.38
CA GLY A 107 -1.73 -1.37 -4.33
C GLY A 107 -1.10 -0.07 -3.81
N LEU A 108 -1.92 0.92 -3.58
CA LEU A 108 -1.54 2.24 -3.09
C LEU A 108 -2.27 2.54 -1.79
N MET A 109 -1.64 2.23 -0.65
CA MET A 109 -2.22 2.55 0.66
C MET A 109 -1.91 4.00 1.03
N LEU A 110 -2.95 4.82 1.21
CA LEU A 110 -2.83 6.23 1.57
C LEU A 110 -2.62 6.35 3.09
N VAL A 111 -1.37 6.37 3.51
CA VAL A 111 -0.94 6.46 4.92
C VAL A 111 -0.76 7.90 5.40
N GLY A 112 -0.71 8.86 4.49
CA GLY A 112 -0.74 10.29 4.75
C GLY A 112 -2.17 10.83 4.76
N HIS A 113 -2.33 12.11 4.41
CA HIS A 113 -3.64 12.75 4.33
C HIS A 113 -4.33 12.43 2.99
N PRO A 114 -5.33 11.51 2.93
CA PRO A 114 -5.82 10.95 1.68
C PRO A 114 -6.28 12.00 0.66
N LEU A 115 -7.13 12.96 1.07
CA LEU A 115 -7.63 14.00 0.16
C LEU A 115 -6.54 14.94 -0.34
N LYS A 116 -5.45 15.15 0.43
CA LYS A 116 -4.32 15.94 -0.07
C LYS A 116 -3.55 15.17 -1.14
N ILE A 117 -3.37 13.87 -0.96
CA ILE A 117 -2.63 13.00 -1.88
C ILE A 117 -3.35 12.90 -3.22
N VAL A 118 -4.64 12.54 -3.22
CA VAL A 118 -5.40 12.33 -4.46
C VAL A 118 -5.60 13.61 -5.29
N ARG A 119 -5.40 14.78 -4.69
CA ARG A 119 -5.40 16.08 -5.37
C ARG A 119 -4.08 16.41 -6.05
N GLN A 120 -3.01 15.69 -5.74
CA GLN A 120 -1.71 15.96 -6.36
C GLN A 120 -1.68 15.46 -7.80
N LYS A 121 -1.16 16.31 -8.69
CA LYS A 121 -1.08 15.98 -10.12
C LYS A 121 -0.26 14.72 -10.38
N TRP A 122 0.88 14.58 -9.72
CA TRP A 122 1.74 13.39 -9.86
C TRP A 122 1.01 12.08 -9.53
N PHE A 123 0.13 12.10 -8.51
CA PHE A 123 -0.66 10.94 -8.13
C PHE A 123 -1.73 10.63 -9.17
N GLN A 124 -2.46 11.66 -9.64
CA GLN A 124 -3.45 11.52 -10.68
C GLN A 124 -2.84 11.01 -11.99
N ASP A 125 -1.69 11.55 -12.40
CA ASP A 125 -0.98 11.11 -13.61
C ASP A 125 -0.56 9.65 -13.52
N PHE A 126 -0.12 9.20 -12.35
CA PHE A 126 0.19 7.79 -12.11
C PHE A 126 -1.05 6.91 -12.30
N ILE A 127 -2.19 7.28 -11.69
CA ILE A 127 -3.45 6.53 -11.83
C ILE A 127 -3.90 6.49 -13.29
N VAL A 128 -3.93 7.64 -13.96
CA VAL A 128 -4.30 7.71 -15.38
C VAL A 128 -3.42 6.79 -16.22
N THR A 129 -2.11 6.89 -16.05
CA THR A 129 -1.15 6.07 -16.80
C THR A 129 -1.36 4.57 -16.54
N GLY A 130 -1.52 4.16 -15.29
CA GLY A 130 -1.72 2.77 -14.95
C GLY A 130 -3.02 2.19 -15.49
N VAL A 131 -4.16 2.89 -15.25
CA VAL A 131 -5.47 2.44 -15.74
C VAL A 131 -5.51 2.37 -17.27
N MET A 132 -4.97 3.38 -17.96
CA MET A 132 -4.93 3.40 -19.43
C MET A 132 -4.00 2.33 -20.05
N ASN A 133 -3.05 1.81 -19.31
CA ASN A 133 -2.19 0.70 -19.72
C ASN A 133 -2.64 -0.64 -19.12
N SER A 134 -3.88 -0.75 -18.63
CA SER A 134 -4.46 -1.98 -18.07
C SER A 134 -3.59 -2.59 -16.96
N VAL A 135 -2.91 -1.77 -16.17
CA VAL A 135 -2.22 -2.23 -14.96
C VAL A 135 -3.26 -2.37 -13.85
N PRO A 136 -3.39 -3.52 -13.18
CA PRO A 136 -4.28 -3.65 -12.04
C PRO A 136 -3.86 -2.70 -10.93
N LEU A 137 -4.70 -1.70 -10.62
CA LEU A 137 -4.45 -0.69 -9.60
C LEU A 137 -5.49 -0.76 -8.48
N PHE A 138 -5.00 -0.70 -7.26
CA PHE A 138 -5.84 -0.72 -6.06
C PHE A 138 -5.55 0.48 -5.18
N LEU A 139 -6.60 1.10 -4.64
CA LEU A 139 -6.49 2.15 -3.64
C LEU A 139 -6.94 1.63 -2.30
N SER A 140 -6.12 1.85 -1.28
CA SER A 140 -6.41 1.41 0.09
C SER A 140 -6.39 2.57 1.07
N LEU A 141 -7.28 2.52 2.06
CA LEU A 141 -7.17 3.31 3.28
C LEU A 141 -6.93 2.40 4.48
N PRO A 142 -5.98 2.72 5.36
CA PRO A 142 -5.86 2.04 6.63
C PRO A 142 -7.17 2.18 7.41
N GLY A 143 -7.61 1.09 8.02
CA GLY A 143 -8.68 1.13 9.01
C GLY A 143 -8.24 1.84 10.31
N PRO A 144 -9.15 2.01 11.25
CA PRO A 144 -8.80 2.36 12.62
C PRO A 144 -7.74 1.38 13.18
N ARG A 145 -7.04 1.77 14.24
CA ARG A 145 -6.04 0.89 14.86
C ARG A 145 -6.65 -0.47 15.21
N GLY A 146 -6.05 -1.54 14.71
CA GLY A 146 -6.53 -2.91 14.94
C GLY A 146 -7.55 -3.41 13.92
N PHE A 147 -7.87 -2.62 12.90
CA PHE A 147 -8.76 -3.02 11.82
C PHE A 147 -8.00 -3.24 10.51
N GLN A 148 -8.61 -4.01 9.61
CA GLN A 148 -8.08 -4.23 8.27
C GLN A 148 -8.18 -2.94 7.44
N ALA A 149 -7.35 -2.81 6.41
CA ALA A 149 -7.50 -1.74 5.43
C ALA A 149 -8.72 -2.00 4.54
N ALA A 150 -9.40 -0.93 4.14
CA ALA A 150 -10.35 -0.98 3.04
C ALA A 150 -9.62 -0.81 1.72
N THR A 151 -9.93 -1.65 0.74
CA THR A 151 -9.25 -1.65 -0.57
C THR A 151 -10.29 -1.78 -1.67
N VAL A 152 -10.12 -1.01 -2.74
CA VAL A 152 -10.95 -1.08 -3.95
C VAL A 152 -10.07 -1.07 -5.21
N SER A 153 -10.53 -1.71 -6.28
CA SER A 153 -9.93 -1.57 -7.60
C SER A 153 -10.19 -0.18 -8.17
N LEU A 154 -9.21 0.37 -8.87
CA LEU A 154 -9.35 1.60 -9.64
C LEU A 154 -9.60 1.34 -11.14
N ASN A 155 -9.50 0.09 -11.60
CA ASN A 155 -9.79 -0.27 -12.98
C ASN A 155 -11.30 -0.53 -13.13
N THR A 156 -12.09 0.53 -13.08
CA THR A 156 -13.55 0.49 -13.22
C THR A 156 -14.00 1.36 -14.39
N ASP A 157 -15.20 1.08 -14.91
CA ASP A 157 -15.79 1.89 -15.99
C ASP A 157 -15.96 3.34 -15.57
N GLU A 158 -16.30 3.60 -14.30
CA GLU A 158 -16.44 4.95 -13.74
C GLU A 158 -15.11 5.70 -13.76
N MET A 159 -14.01 5.03 -13.41
CA MET A 159 -12.68 5.64 -13.46
C MET A 159 -12.24 5.90 -14.90
N LEU A 160 -12.48 4.96 -15.81
CA LEU A 160 -12.19 5.14 -17.23
C LEU A 160 -12.98 6.34 -17.81
N GLU A 161 -14.25 6.49 -17.46
CA GLU A 161 -15.06 7.62 -17.89
C GLU A 161 -14.58 8.94 -17.27
N ALA A 162 -14.18 8.92 -15.99
CA ALA A 162 -13.59 10.10 -15.34
C ALA A 162 -12.28 10.52 -16.01
N ILE A 163 -11.45 9.57 -16.46
CA ILE A 163 -10.22 9.85 -17.21
C ILE A 163 -10.58 10.53 -18.54
N ARG A 164 -11.54 10.00 -19.29
CA ARG A 164 -11.97 10.58 -20.59
C ARG A 164 -12.47 12.01 -20.45
N ARG A 165 -13.13 12.33 -19.33
CA ARG A 165 -13.67 13.69 -19.05
C ARG A 165 -12.66 14.63 -18.37
N GLY A 166 -11.46 14.17 -18.03
CA GLY A 166 -10.50 14.95 -17.22
C GLY A 166 -10.94 15.20 -15.78
N ALA A 167 -11.83 14.34 -15.24
CA ALA A 167 -12.42 14.46 -13.89
C ALA A 167 -11.81 13.47 -12.88
N VAL A 168 -10.59 13.02 -13.08
CA VAL A 168 -9.90 12.02 -12.26
C VAL A 168 -9.81 12.43 -10.79
N LYS A 169 -9.55 13.72 -10.52
CA LYS A 169 -9.50 14.25 -9.15
C LYS A 169 -10.81 13.98 -8.42
N ASP A 170 -11.94 14.29 -9.05
CA ASP A 170 -13.26 14.17 -8.42
C ASP A 170 -13.63 12.69 -8.21
N ALA A 171 -13.27 11.82 -9.17
CA ALA A 171 -13.44 10.37 -9.03
C ALA A 171 -12.61 9.81 -7.85
N LEU A 172 -11.34 10.20 -7.73
CA LEU A 172 -10.49 9.77 -6.62
C LEU A 172 -10.98 10.31 -5.27
N GLU A 173 -11.48 11.54 -5.21
CA GLU A 173 -12.09 12.07 -3.99
C GLU A 173 -13.36 11.28 -3.60
N ALA A 174 -14.18 10.86 -4.57
CA ALA A 174 -15.33 10.01 -4.33
C ALA A 174 -14.92 8.63 -3.80
N VAL A 175 -13.88 8.01 -4.37
CA VAL A 175 -13.31 6.76 -3.88
C VAL A 175 -12.80 6.90 -2.44
N VAL A 176 -12.07 7.97 -2.12
CA VAL A 176 -11.62 8.23 -0.74
C VAL A 176 -12.81 8.38 0.22
N LYS A 177 -13.88 9.04 -0.21
CA LYS A 177 -15.11 9.19 0.59
C LYS A 177 -15.78 7.84 0.83
N LEU A 178 -15.88 7.01 -0.21
CA LEU A 178 -16.40 5.64 -0.10
C LEU A 178 -15.58 4.82 0.91
N LEU A 179 -14.26 4.80 0.78
CA LEU A 179 -13.36 4.06 1.67
C LEU A 179 -13.41 4.55 3.12
N ARG A 180 -13.65 5.84 3.35
CA ARG A 180 -13.84 6.39 4.71
C ARG A 180 -15.14 5.96 5.38
N GLY A 181 -16.17 5.67 4.60
CA GLY A 181 -17.45 5.14 5.07
C GLY A 181 -17.48 3.61 5.15
N TRP A 182 -16.34 2.94 4.97
CA TRP A 182 -16.24 1.49 4.94
C TRP A 182 -16.54 0.88 6.30
N ASP A 183 -17.23 -0.26 6.31
CA ASP A 183 -17.41 -1.09 7.51
C ASP A 183 -16.12 -1.92 7.75
N PHE A 184 -15.18 -1.32 8.45
CA PHE A 184 -13.88 -1.92 8.70
C PHE A 184 -14.01 -3.17 9.58
N GLN A 185 -13.40 -4.27 9.14
CA GLN A 185 -13.37 -5.51 9.89
C GLN A 185 -12.14 -5.55 10.82
N PRO A 186 -12.26 -6.07 12.05
CA PRO A 186 -11.13 -6.25 12.94
C PRO A 186 -10.03 -7.10 12.31
N ALA A 187 -8.78 -6.71 12.53
CA ALA A 187 -7.64 -7.53 12.14
C ALA A 187 -7.49 -8.70 13.12
N VAL A 188 -7.57 -9.93 12.59
CA VAL A 188 -7.44 -11.14 13.43
C VAL A 188 -5.97 -11.44 13.67
N ILE A 189 -5.55 -11.50 14.95
CA ILE A 189 -4.24 -12.00 15.37
C ILE A 189 -4.45 -13.32 16.10
N THR A 190 -4.04 -14.43 15.47
CA THR A 190 -4.40 -15.79 15.91
C THR A 190 -3.27 -16.62 16.52
N TYR A 191 -2.06 -16.07 16.69
CA TYR A 191 -0.99 -16.85 17.31
C TYR A 191 -1.13 -16.91 18.81
N ALA A 192 -1.20 -18.15 19.31
CA ALA A 192 -1.43 -18.51 20.69
C ALA A 192 -0.39 -17.91 21.65
N GLY A 193 -0.87 -17.25 22.66
CA GLY A 193 -0.12 -16.81 23.83
C GLY A 193 -0.71 -15.61 24.52
N ASN A 194 -1.23 -14.64 23.79
CA ASN A 194 -1.95 -13.50 24.37
C ASN A 194 -3.02 -13.05 23.39
N ASP A 195 -4.25 -13.26 23.77
CA ASP A 195 -5.43 -12.72 23.12
C ASP A 195 -5.39 -11.20 23.24
N VAL A 196 -4.85 -10.51 22.23
CA VAL A 196 -4.92 -9.04 22.12
C VAL A 196 -6.13 -8.68 21.30
N SER A 197 -7.25 -9.33 21.58
CA SER A 197 -8.56 -8.97 21.07
C SER A 197 -9.25 -8.07 22.10
N SER A 198 -8.92 -6.81 22.13
CA SER A 198 -9.84 -5.76 22.59
C SER A 198 -9.29 -4.39 22.25
N PRO A 199 -10.02 -3.55 21.51
CA PRO A 199 -9.72 -2.14 21.47
C PRO A 199 -9.98 -1.59 22.87
N GLN A 200 -8.92 -1.15 23.54
CA GLN A 200 -9.10 -0.31 24.72
C GLN A 200 -9.55 1.06 24.22
N ASN A 201 -10.71 1.47 24.72
CA ASN A 201 -11.37 2.77 24.55
C ASN A 201 -10.42 3.98 24.79
#